data_52840256e1b7f677149a1fb41b6f02cd
#
_entry.id   52840256e1b7f677149a1fb41b6f02cd
#
_cell.length_a   1.000
_cell.length_b   1.000
_cell.length_c   1.000
_cell.angle_alpha   90.00
_cell.angle_beta   90.00
_cell.angle_gamma   90.00
#
_symmetry.space_group_name_H-M   'P 1'
#
loop_
_entity.id
_entity.type
_entity.pdbx_description
1 polymer ?
#
loop_
_entity_poly.entity_id
_entity_poly.type
_entity_poly.pdbx_seq_one_letter_code
_entity_poly.pdbx_strand_id
1 'polypeptide(L)'
;MLDIKFVRDNPDAVKENIKKKFQDAKLPLVDEVIEKDAKYRECLKEVESLKAARNKLSKANGPLFGQLKKCDDEAKKGELQAQIDANNAAVKADADKMAELEAEEAKLAERIQEIMYTIPQMIDPSVPIGPDDTYNVEAQRFGEPVVPDFPIPYHTEIMESFDGIDMDAAGRVAGNGFYYLLGNIARLHEAVLAYARDFMINKGFTYVIPPFMMHGNVVQGVMSFPEMDAMMYKIEGEDLYLIGTSEHTMIGRFI
;
A
#
# COMPACT_ATOMS: atom_id res chain seq x y z
N MET A 1 -1.29 6.96 2.15
CA MET A 1 -1.60 6.55 3.54
C MET A 1 -1.13 7.65 4.49
N LEU A 2 -1.91 7.99 5.52
CA LEU A 2 -1.49 8.93 6.56
C LEU A 2 -0.35 8.33 7.40
N ASP A 3 0.48 9.19 8.03
CA ASP A 3 1.43 8.75 9.05
C ASP A 3 0.67 8.38 10.33
N ILE A 4 0.93 7.21 10.91
CA ILE A 4 0.31 6.75 12.16
C ILE A 4 0.58 7.72 13.33
N LYS A 5 1.75 8.37 13.34
CA LYS A 5 2.07 9.39 14.32
C LYS A 5 1.13 10.59 14.18
N PHE A 6 0.87 11.03 12.95
CA PHE A 6 -0.09 12.11 12.69
C PHE A 6 -1.49 11.77 13.19
N VAL A 7 -1.98 10.54 12.92
CA VAL A 7 -3.30 10.06 13.38
C VAL A 7 -3.38 10.06 14.90
N ARG A 8 -2.34 9.59 15.57
CA ARG A 8 -2.23 9.54 17.03
C ARG A 8 -2.21 10.93 17.66
N ASP A 9 -1.43 11.84 17.08
CA ASP A 9 -1.24 13.19 17.63
C ASP A 9 -2.40 14.13 17.30
N ASN A 10 -3.22 13.82 16.26
CA ASN A 10 -4.30 14.67 15.77
C ASN A 10 -5.59 13.88 15.47
N PRO A 11 -6.13 13.07 16.42
CA PRO A 11 -7.28 12.21 16.15
C PRO A 11 -8.54 12.98 15.75
N ASP A 12 -8.78 14.13 16.36
CA ASP A 12 -9.97 14.94 16.08
C ASP A 12 -9.91 15.55 14.66
N ALA A 13 -8.74 15.99 14.20
CA ALA A 13 -8.56 16.48 12.85
C ALA A 13 -8.80 15.39 11.80
N VAL A 14 -8.36 14.15 12.08
CA VAL A 14 -8.60 13.00 11.21
C VAL A 14 -10.08 12.65 11.18
N LYS A 15 -10.76 12.63 12.33
CA LYS A 15 -12.21 12.39 12.42
C LYS A 15 -13.01 13.47 11.69
N GLU A 16 -12.64 14.73 11.83
CA GLU A 16 -13.27 15.83 11.10
C GLU A 16 -13.08 15.69 9.59
N ASN A 17 -11.88 15.31 9.15
CA ASN A 17 -11.60 15.03 7.74
C ASN A 17 -12.46 13.88 7.18
N ILE A 18 -12.67 12.81 7.96
CA ILE A 18 -13.55 11.69 7.59
C ILE A 18 -14.98 12.20 7.37
N LYS A 19 -15.48 13.07 8.25
CA LYS A 19 -16.82 13.68 8.11
C LYS A 19 -16.91 14.57 6.87
N LYS A 20 -15.90 15.41 6.60
CA LYS A 20 -15.84 16.24 5.40
C LYS A 20 -15.88 15.42 4.09
N LYS A 21 -15.45 14.16 4.15
CA LYS A 21 -15.49 13.21 3.02
C LYS A 21 -16.73 12.31 3.04
N PHE A 22 -17.72 12.59 3.90
CA PHE A 22 -18.97 11.82 4.01
C PHE A 22 -18.74 10.31 4.25
N GLN A 23 -17.72 9.97 5.07
CA GLN A 23 -17.31 8.59 5.34
C GLN A 23 -17.46 8.23 6.83
N ASP A 24 -18.53 8.65 7.48
CA ASP A 24 -18.74 8.54 8.93
C ASP A 24 -18.61 7.11 9.48
N ALA A 25 -18.89 6.10 8.67
CA ALA A 25 -18.67 4.70 9.01
C ALA A 25 -17.22 4.36 9.39
N LYS A 26 -16.24 5.21 8.98
CA LYS A 26 -14.83 5.04 9.28
C LYS A 26 -14.37 5.72 10.57
N LEU A 27 -15.23 6.50 11.24
CA LEU A 27 -14.89 7.21 12.48
C LEU A 27 -14.34 6.30 13.58
N PRO A 28 -14.94 5.11 13.86
CA PRO A 28 -14.43 4.21 14.88
C PRO A 28 -13.02 3.68 14.62
N LEU A 29 -12.61 3.62 13.35
CA LEU A 29 -11.28 3.11 12.97
C LEU A 29 -10.15 3.99 13.50
N VAL A 30 -10.39 5.28 13.71
CA VAL A 30 -9.40 6.21 14.28
C VAL A 30 -9.06 5.83 15.71
N ASP A 31 -10.07 5.54 16.52
CA ASP A 31 -9.86 5.12 17.91
C ASP A 31 -9.24 3.71 17.97
N GLU A 32 -9.72 2.80 17.13
CA GLU A 32 -9.21 1.43 17.03
C GLU A 32 -7.72 1.42 16.67
N VAL A 33 -7.30 2.20 15.69
CA VAL A 33 -5.89 2.21 15.27
C VAL A 33 -4.97 2.79 16.35
N ILE A 34 -5.42 3.80 17.09
CA ILE A 34 -4.66 4.40 18.19
C ILE A 34 -4.48 3.38 19.33
N GLU A 35 -5.54 2.65 19.69
CA GLU A 35 -5.46 1.60 20.70
C GLU A 35 -4.50 0.49 20.28
N LYS A 36 -4.61 0.02 19.04
CA LYS A 36 -3.75 -1.05 18.51
C LYS A 36 -2.30 -0.60 18.39
N ASP A 37 -2.03 0.63 17.97
CA ASP A 37 -0.68 1.21 17.94
C ASP A 37 -0.06 1.29 19.33
N ALA A 38 -0.84 1.63 20.36
CA ALA A 38 -0.37 1.63 21.74
C ALA A 38 0.06 0.23 22.19
N LYS A 39 -0.76 -0.80 21.93
CA LYS A 39 -0.45 -2.21 22.23
C LYS A 39 0.76 -2.70 21.44
N TYR A 40 0.82 -2.39 20.15
CA TYR A 40 1.94 -2.75 19.29
C TYR A 40 3.27 -2.22 19.83
N ARG A 41 3.32 -0.95 20.23
CA ARG A 41 4.52 -0.34 20.81
C ARG A 41 4.89 -0.92 22.19
N GLU A 42 3.90 -1.36 22.96
CA GLU A 42 4.13 -2.07 24.22
C GLU A 42 4.75 -3.46 23.97
N CYS A 43 4.19 -4.23 23.02
CA CYS A 43 4.75 -5.53 22.61
C CYS A 43 6.19 -5.39 22.12
N LEU A 44 6.49 -4.41 21.25
CA LEU A 44 7.86 -4.14 20.79
C LEU A 44 8.82 -3.90 21.93
N LYS A 45 8.43 -3.05 22.89
CA LYS A 45 9.25 -2.72 24.06
C LYS A 45 9.52 -3.94 24.94
N GLU A 46 8.50 -4.80 25.11
CA GLU A 46 8.65 -6.03 25.89
C GLU A 46 9.54 -7.05 25.18
N VAL A 47 9.38 -7.24 23.87
CA VAL A 47 10.25 -8.11 23.06
C VAL A 47 11.70 -7.64 23.10
N GLU A 48 11.96 -6.32 22.97
CA GLU A 48 13.31 -5.77 23.10
C GLU A 48 13.92 -6.02 24.49
N SER A 49 13.12 -5.85 25.54
CA SER A 49 13.53 -6.12 26.92
C SER A 49 13.91 -7.61 27.12
N LEU A 50 13.07 -8.53 26.62
CA LEU A 50 13.34 -9.97 26.67
C LEU A 50 14.59 -10.36 25.86
N LYS A 51 14.79 -9.77 24.68
CA LYS A 51 16.00 -9.95 23.86
C LYS A 51 17.26 -9.48 24.63
N ALA A 52 17.18 -8.35 25.32
CA ALA A 52 18.29 -7.84 26.12
C ALA A 52 18.58 -8.75 27.34
N ALA A 53 17.53 -9.20 28.05
CA ALA A 53 17.64 -10.14 29.18
C ALA A 53 18.28 -11.48 28.75
N ARG A 54 17.78 -12.08 27.68
CA ARG A 54 18.31 -13.30 27.08
C ARG A 54 19.80 -13.17 26.74
N ASN A 55 20.18 -12.06 26.10
CA ASN A 55 21.59 -11.83 25.75
C ASN A 55 22.48 -11.68 26.97
N LYS A 56 21.96 -11.05 28.05
CA LYS A 56 22.67 -10.91 29.31
C LYS A 56 22.90 -12.27 29.99
N LEU A 57 21.86 -13.11 30.08
CA LEU A 57 21.93 -14.46 30.65
C LEU A 57 22.86 -15.37 29.83
N SER A 58 22.76 -15.33 28.51
CA SER A 58 23.64 -16.11 27.62
C SER A 58 25.12 -15.71 27.80
N LYS A 59 25.40 -14.42 27.92
CA LYS A 59 26.77 -13.93 28.21
C LYS A 59 27.25 -14.34 29.59
N ALA A 60 26.39 -14.39 30.61
CA ALA A 60 26.71 -14.83 31.95
C ALA A 60 27.10 -16.32 32.03
N ASN A 61 26.56 -17.16 31.17
CA ASN A 61 26.89 -18.57 31.14
C ASN A 61 28.32 -18.85 30.67
N GLY A 62 28.91 -18.02 29.81
CA GLY A 62 30.27 -18.20 29.31
C GLY A 62 31.32 -18.36 30.40
N PRO A 63 31.45 -17.39 31.36
CA PRO A 63 32.34 -17.53 32.51
C PRO A 63 32.01 -18.71 33.42
N LEU A 64 30.71 -19.05 33.61
CA LEU A 64 30.29 -20.18 34.44
C LEU A 64 30.76 -21.51 33.84
N PHE A 65 30.63 -21.70 32.52
CA PHE A 65 31.16 -22.86 31.81
C PHE A 65 32.71 -22.94 31.93
N GLY A 66 33.38 -21.79 31.86
CA GLY A 66 34.83 -21.73 32.03
C GLY A 66 35.27 -22.12 33.44
N GLN A 67 34.52 -21.73 34.48
CA GLN A 67 34.76 -22.10 35.86
C GLN A 67 34.44 -23.58 36.13
N LEU A 68 33.31 -24.10 35.58
CA LEU A 68 32.90 -25.49 35.70
C LEU A 68 33.97 -26.45 35.17
N LYS A 69 34.58 -26.13 34.02
CA LYS A 69 35.65 -26.92 33.42
C LYS A 69 36.95 -26.96 34.24
N LYS A 70 37.21 -25.98 35.07
CA LYS A 70 38.44 -25.83 35.88
C LYS A 70 38.25 -26.19 37.36
N CYS A 71 37.02 -26.51 37.76
CA CYS A 71 36.70 -26.81 39.15
C CYS A 71 36.92 -28.30 39.44
N ASP A 72 37.66 -28.63 40.50
CA ASP A 72 37.88 -30.03 40.95
C ASP A 72 36.98 -30.40 42.14
N ASP A 73 36.29 -29.41 42.73
CA ASP A 73 35.41 -29.58 43.91
C ASP A 73 33.98 -29.94 43.43
N GLU A 74 33.51 -31.14 43.77
CA GLU A 74 32.22 -31.66 43.38
C GLU A 74 31.03 -30.84 43.89
N ALA A 75 31.10 -30.24 45.08
CA ALA A 75 30.06 -29.38 45.63
C ALA A 75 29.93 -28.07 44.82
N LYS A 76 31.04 -27.46 44.49
CA LYS A 76 31.07 -26.23 43.64
C LYS A 76 30.68 -26.50 42.20
N LYS A 77 31.00 -27.68 41.63
CA LYS A 77 30.51 -28.10 40.32
C LYS A 77 28.98 -28.15 40.28
N GLY A 78 28.38 -28.75 41.33
CA GLY A 78 26.94 -28.82 41.47
C GLY A 78 26.27 -27.43 41.50
N GLU A 79 26.84 -26.49 42.25
CA GLU A 79 26.34 -25.09 42.32
C GLU A 79 26.44 -24.36 40.96
N LEU A 80 27.59 -24.48 40.29
CA LEU A 80 27.81 -23.90 38.98
C LEU A 80 26.88 -24.47 37.92
N GLN A 81 26.68 -25.78 37.95
CA GLN A 81 25.73 -26.43 37.04
C GLN A 81 24.30 -26.00 37.30
N ALA A 82 23.86 -25.89 38.56
CA ALA A 82 22.54 -25.41 38.93
C ALA A 82 22.30 -23.95 38.47
N GLN A 83 23.32 -23.08 38.52
CA GLN A 83 23.22 -21.71 38.00
C GLN A 83 23.07 -21.68 36.48
N ILE A 84 23.84 -22.51 35.77
CA ILE A 84 23.75 -22.63 34.29
C ILE A 84 22.35 -23.14 33.91
N ASP A 85 21.85 -24.14 34.62
CA ASP A 85 20.54 -24.74 34.34
C ASP A 85 19.40 -23.74 34.62
N ALA A 86 19.51 -22.97 35.72
CA ALA A 86 18.57 -21.87 36.00
C ALA A 86 18.61 -20.79 34.94
N ASN A 87 19.78 -20.37 34.48
CA ASN A 87 19.90 -19.39 33.39
C ASN A 87 19.32 -19.95 32.07
N ASN A 88 19.57 -21.21 31.76
CA ASN A 88 19.04 -21.86 30.56
C ASN A 88 17.51 -22.00 30.62
N ALA A 89 16.95 -22.31 31.79
CA ALA A 89 15.50 -22.35 31.99
C ALA A 89 14.86 -20.96 31.81
N ALA A 90 15.48 -19.92 32.35
CA ALA A 90 15.04 -18.54 32.15
C ALA A 90 15.11 -18.11 30.68
N VAL A 91 16.21 -18.43 29.99
CA VAL A 91 16.36 -18.17 28.53
C VAL A 91 15.28 -18.85 27.73
N LYS A 92 14.90 -20.07 28.10
CA LYS A 92 13.82 -20.82 27.42
C LYS A 92 12.45 -20.17 27.68
N ALA A 93 12.14 -19.82 28.93
CA ALA A 93 10.90 -19.15 29.28
C ALA A 93 10.77 -17.78 28.58
N ASP A 94 11.86 -17.00 28.51
CA ASP A 94 11.91 -15.75 27.75
C ASP A 94 11.71 -15.96 26.25
N ALA A 95 12.23 -17.06 25.69
CA ALA A 95 12.05 -17.40 24.27
C ALA A 95 10.59 -17.77 23.94
N ASP A 96 9.93 -18.55 24.79
CA ASP A 96 8.53 -18.93 24.61
C ASP A 96 7.63 -17.69 24.68
N LYS A 97 7.82 -16.84 25.71
CA LYS A 97 7.09 -15.57 25.84
C LYS A 97 7.34 -14.61 24.68
N MET A 98 8.57 -14.56 24.18
CA MET A 98 8.92 -13.71 23.04
C MET A 98 8.22 -14.18 21.76
N ALA A 99 8.11 -15.50 21.55
CA ALA A 99 7.38 -16.03 20.40
C ALA A 99 5.88 -15.67 20.42
N GLU A 100 5.26 -15.71 21.61
CA GLU A 100 3.86 -15.27 21.77
C GLU A 100 3.69 -13.78 21.46
N LEU A 101 4.57 -12.92 22.00
CA LEU A 101 4.54 -11.48 21.75
C LEU A 101 4.83 -11.12 20.29
N GLU A 102 5.78 -11.79 19.64
CA GLU A 102 6.06 -11.58 18.21
C GLU A 102 4.88 -12.00 17.33
N ALA A 103 4.15 -13.05 17.72
CA ALA A 103 2.92 -13.45 17.02
C ALA A 103 1.78 -12.42 17.21
N GLU A 104 1.65 -11.82 18.40
CA GLU A 104 0.70 -10.74 18.66
C GLU A 104 1.10 -9.45 17.94
N GLU A 105 2.37 -9.10 17.96
CA GLU A 105 2.95 -7.97 17.22
C GLU A 105 2.59 -8.06 15.73
N ALA A 106 2.78 -9.22 15.10
CA ALA A 106 2.47 -9.42 13.69
C ALA A 106 0.98 -9.19 13.39
N LYS A 107 0.06 -9.70 14.24
CA LYS A 107 -1.39 -9.48 14.09
C LYS A 107 -1.78 -8.01 14.28
N LEU A 108 -1.16 -7.33 15.24
CA LEU A 108 -1.40 -5.91 15.48
C LEU A 108 -0.91 -5.06 14.31
N ALA A 109 0.29 -5.37 13.78
CA ALA A 109 0.86 -4.69 12.62
C ALA A 109 -0.02 -4.84 11.38
N GLU A 110 -0.49 -6.05 11.08
CA GLU A 110 -1.41 -6.32 9.98
C GLU A 110 -2.71 -5.51 10.12
N ARG A 111 -3.34 -5.54 11.30
CA ARG A 111 -4.58 -4.81 11.53
C ARG A 111 -4.41 -3.30 11.48
N ILE A 112 -3.32 -2.77 12.02
CA ILE A 112 -2.98 -1.35 11.92
C ILE A 112 -2.84 -0.95 10.45
N GLN A 113 -2.16 -1.75 9.65
CA GLN A 113 -1.97 -1.48 8.23
C GLN A 113 -3.29 -1.46 7.46
N GLU A 114 -4.18 -2.43 7.69
CA GLU A 114 -5.53 -2.46 7.09
C GLU A 114 -6.33 -1.20 7.39
N ILE A 115 -6.34 -0.78 8.67
CA ILE A 115 -7.04 0.44 9.09
C ILE A 115 -6.42 1.67 8.43
N MET A 116 -5.10 1.78 8.43
CA MET A 116 -4.38 2.91 7.85
C MET A 116 -4.59 3.03 6.33
N TYR A 117 -4.76 1.91 5.60
CA TYR A 117 -5.18 1.94 4.20
C TYR A 117 -6.63 2.41 4.03
N THR A 118 -7.48 2.20 5.03
CA THR A 118 -8.91 2.55 4.97
C THR A 118 -9.18 4.01 5.35
N ILE A 119 -8.38 4.60 6.25
CA ILE A 119 -8.50 6.01 6.65
C ILE A 119 -8.12 6.91 5.47
N PRO A 120 -9.02 7.85 5.06
CA PRO A 120 -8.76 8.70 3.90
C PRO A 120 -7.67 9.74 4.18
N GLN A 121 -6.96 10.14 3.11
CA GLN A 121 -6.02 11.26 3.14
C GLN A 121 -6.71 12.57 3.53
N MET A 122 -5.96 13.49 4.14
CA MET A 122 -6.46 14.82 4.49
C MET A 122 -6.85 15.60 3.24
N ILE A 123 -8.02 16.21 3.28
CA ILE A 123 -8.48 17.13 2.24
C ILE A 123 -7.80 18.49 2.42
N ASP A 124 -7.34 19.09 1.33
CA ASP A 124 -6.76 20.42 1.38
C ASP A 124 -7.85 21.45 1.73
N PRO A 125 -7.56 22.48 2.55
CA PRO A 125 -8.54 23.50 2.93
C PRO A 125 -9.15 24.29 1.76
N SER A 126 -8.47 24.35 0.62
CA SER A 126 -8.96 25.02 -0.60
C SER A 126 -10.01 24.21 -1.37
N VAL A 127 -10.15 22.91 -1.07
CA VAL A 127 -11.09 22.03 -1.78
C VAL A 127 -12.51 22.25 -1.26
N PRO A 128 -13.50 22.54 -2.13
CA PRO A 128 -14.90 22.63 -1.76
C PRO A 128 -15.40 21.33 -1.11
N ILE A 129 -16.22 21.46 -0.07
CA ILE A 129 -16.80 20.31 0.61
C ILE A 129 -18.14 19.99 -0.03
N GLY A 130 -18.30 18.78 -0.52
CA GLY A 130 -19.52 18.29 -1.14
C GLY A 130 -19.51 16.78 -1.31
N PRO A 131 -20.69 16.13 -1.41
CA PRO A 131 -20.81 14.67 -1.53
C PRO A 131 -20.40 14.14 -2.90
N ASP A 132 -20.44 14.98 -3.95
CA ASP A 132 -20.16 14.61 -5.34
C ASP A 132 -19.61 15.80 -6.15
N ASP A 133 -19.38 15.57 -7.44
CA ASP A 133 -18.77 16.53 -8.37
C ASP A 133 -19.67 17.75 -8.71
N THR A 134 -20.96 17.72 -8.39
CA THR A 134 -21.86 18.87 -8.56
C THR A 134 -21.51 20.03 -7.63
N TYR A 135 -20.74 19.77 -6.57
CA TYR A 135 -20.22 20.78 -5.64
C TYR A 135 -18.88 21.36 -6.07
N ASN A 136 -18.31 20.92 -7.20
CA ASN A 136 -17.08 21.49 -7.72
C ASN A 136 -17.27 22.94 -8.11
N VAL A 137 -16.29 23.78 -7.78
CA VAL A 137 -16.28 25.20 -8.11
C VAL A 137 -15.25 25.43 -9.21
N GLU A 138 -15.66 26.09 -10.30
CA GLU A 138 -14.75 26.46 -11.37
C GLU A 138 -13.65 27.38 -10.83
N ALA A 139 -12.40 26.91 -10.84
CA ALA A 139 -11.25 27.66 -10.34
C ALA A 139 -10.64 28.58 -11.41
N GLN A 140 -10.67 28.17 -12.67
CA GLN A 140 -10.09 28.93 -13.77
C GLN A 140 -10.71 28.51 -15.11
N ARG A 141 -10.87 29.49 -16.00
CA ARG A 141 -11.35 29.29 -17.37
C ARG A 141 -10.33 29.82 -18.36
N PHE A 142 -10.07 29.10 -19.44
CA PHE A 142 -9.24 29.50 -20.55
C PHE A 142 -10.05 29.55 -21.85
N GLY A 143 -10.17 30.76 -22.45
CA GLY A 143 -10.90 30.97 -23.66
C GLY A 143 -12.42 30.81 -23.50
N GLU A 144 -13.12 31.01 -24.61
CA GLU A 144 -14.55 30.78 -24.68
C GLU A 144 -14.84 29.55 -25.55
N PRO A 145 -15.74 28.65 -25.15
CA PRO A 145 -16.11 27.52 -25.97
C PRO A 145 -16.82 27.98 -27.24
N VAL A 146 -16.35 27.52 -28.38
CA VAL A 146 -17.03 27.68 -29.65
C VAL A 146 -17.94 26.48 -29.86
N VAL A 147 -19.25 26.68 -29.73
CA VAL A 147 -20.24 25.64 -29.98
C VAL A 147 -20.65 25.76 -31.45
N PRO A 148 -20.39 24.75 -32.32
CA PRO A 148 -20.83 24.78 -33.71
C PRO A 148 -22.35 24.78 -33.81
N ASP A 149 -22.87 25.35 -34.91
CA ASP A 149 -24.28 25.34 -35.24
C ASP A 149 -24.79 24.06 -35.93
N PHE A 150 -23.90 23.04 -35.99
CA PHE A 150 -24.21 21.72 -36.55
C PHE A 150 -24.01 20.61 -35.49
N PRO A 151 -24.71 19.47 -35.63
CA PRO A 151 -24.51 18.31 -34.76
C PRO A 151 -23.08 17.78 -34.87
N ILE A 152 -22.40 17.64 -33.74
CA ILE A 152 -21.09 17.01 -33.67
C ILE A 152 -21.29 15.51 -33.45
N PRO A 153 -20.90 14.63 -34.41
CA PRO A 153 -20.99 13.19 -34.21
C PRO A 153 -20.01 12.72 -33.14
N TYR A 154 -20.33 11.59 -32.51
CA TYR A 154 -19.40 10.95 -31.58
C TYR A 154 -18.14 10.46 -32.30
N HIS A 155 -17.04 10.38 -31.54
CA HIS A 155 -15.75 9.93 -32.09
C HIS A 155 -15.83 8.52 -32.72
N THR A 156 -16.64 7.61 -32.19
CA THR A 156 -16.87 6.28 -32.75
C THR A 156 -17.57 6.38 -34.13
N GLU A 157 -18.60 7.21 -34.26
CA GLU A 157 -19.30 7.44 -35.52
C GLU A 157 -18.38 8.01 -36.62
N ILE A 158 -17.47 8.93 -36.19
CA ILE A 158 -16.43 9.47 -37.07
C ILE A 158 -15.47 8.36 -37.52
N MET A 159 -15.00 7.52 -36.58
CA MET A 159 -14.10 6.40 -36.89
C MET A 159 -14.75 5.36 -37.79
N GLU A 160 -16.04 5.05 -37.58
CA GLU A 160 -16.84 4.16 -38.42
C GLU A 160 -16.96 4.70 -39.84
N SER A 161 -17.19 6.00 -40.03
CA SER A 161 -17.26 6.63 -41.36
C SER A 161 -15.97 6.51 -42.19
N PHE A 162 -14.84 6.17 -41.54
CA PHE A 162 -13.54 5.90 -42.15
C PHE A 162 -13.18 4.40 -42.18
N ASP A 163 -14.12 3.51 -41.89
CA ASP A 163 -13.85 2.07 -41.68
C ASP A 163 -12.69 1.83 -40.69
N GLY A 164 -12.56 2.69 -39.70
CA GLY A 164 -11.38 2.78 -38.81
C GLY A 164 -11.54 2.16 -37.45
N ILE A 165 -12.71 1.63 -37.10
CA ILE A 165 -13.01 0.95 -35.83
C ILE A 165 -13.92 -0.25 -36.06
N ASP A 166 -13.72 -1.35 -35.31
CA ASP A 166 -14.59 -2.51 -35.28
C ASP A 166 -14.90 -2.89 -33.83
N MET A 167 -16.05 -2.44 -33.37
CA MET A 167 -16.55 -2.70 -32.01
C MET A 167 -17.21 -4.09 -31.93
N ASP A 168 -17.85 -4.55 -33.03
CA ASP A 168 -18.54 -5.83 -33.06
C ASP A 168 -17.57 -7.02 -32.98
N ALA A 169 -16.47 -6.96 -33.72
CA ALA A 169 -15.43 -7.97 -33.65
C ALA A 169 -14.76 -7.96 -32.25
N ALA A 170 -14.49 -6.79 -31.69
CA ALA A 170 -13.93 -6.68 -30.36
C ALA A 170 -14.87 -7.27 -29.29
N GLY A 171 -16.17 -7.00 -29.40
CA GLY A 171 -17.19 -7.58 -28.51
C GLY A 171 -17.21 -9.11 -28.52
N ARG A 172 -17.07 -9.71 -29.73
CA ARG A 172 -16.99 -11.18 -29.86
C ARG A 172 -15.70 -11.79 -29.31
N VAL A 173 -14.60 -11.07 -29.37
CA VAL A 173 -13.26 -11.59 -28.97
C VAL A 173 -12.99 -11.35 -27.48
N ALA A 174 -13.32 -10.17 -26.95
CA ALA A 174 -12.89 -9.75 -25.62
C ALA A 174 -14.03 -9.20 -24.74
N GLY A 175 -15.22 -9.00 -25.29
CA GLY A 175 -16.35 -8.43 -24.58
C GLY A 175 -16.49 -6.91 -24.75
N ASN A 176 -17.47 -6.34 -24.05
CA ASN A 176 -17.76 -4.91 -24.11
C ASN A 176 -16.60 -4.08 -23.51
N GLY A 177 -16.36 -2.91 -24.10
CA GLY A 177 -15.29 -2.00 -23.68
C GLY A 177 -13.97 -2.18 -24.42
N PHE A 178 -13.85 -3.19 -25.27
CA PHE A 178 -12.72 -3.38 -26.17
C PHE A 178 -13.04 -2.88 -27.59
N TYR A 179 -12.00 -2.59 -28.37
CA TYR A 179 -12.11 -2.08 -29.74
C TYR A 179 -10.94 -2.54 -30.60
N TYR A 180 -11.16 -2.64 -31.90
CA TYR A 180 -10.11 -2.70 -32.90
C TYR A 180 -10.03 -1.35 -33.61
N LEU A 181 -8.84 -0.75 -33.69
CA LEU A 181 -8.57 0.38 -34.58
C LEU A 181 -7.97 -0.14 -35.88
N LEU A 182 -8.43 0.36 -37.01
CA LEU A 182 -8.10 -0.14 -38.33
C LEU A 182 -7.51 0.95 -39.22
N GLY A 183 -6.68 0.57 -40.16
CA GLY A 183 -6.21 1.40 -41.25
C GLY A 183 -5.61 2.74 -40.81
N ASN A 184 -6.13 3.82 -41.39
CA ASN A 184 -5.59 5.17 -41.10
C ASN A 184 -5.96 5.68 -39.72
N ILE A 185 -7.04 5.22 -39.10
CA ILE A 185 -7.38 5.58 -37.70
C ILE A 185 -6.35 4.99 -36.74
N ALA A 186 -5.95 3.72 -36.92
CA ALA A 186 -4.88 3.11 -36.13
C ALA A 186 -3.56 3.88 -36.30
N ARG A 187 -3.21 4.27 -37.54
CA ARG A 187 -2.01 5.09 -37.80
C ARG A 187 -2.06 6.47 -37.15
N LEU A 188 -3.23 7.10 -37.16
CA LEU A 188 -3.44 8.40 -36.51
C LEU A 188 -3.28 8.28 -34.99
N HIS A 189 -3.84 7.23 -34.39
CA HIS A 189 -3.67 6.93 -32.97
C HIS A 189 -2.18 6.83 -32.57
N GLU A 190 -1.42 6.00 -33.30
CA GLU A 190 0.02 5.86 -33.08
C GLU A 190 0.79 7.18 -33.30
N ALA A 191 0.38 7.97 -34.29
CA ALA A 191 1.02 9.27 -34.55
C ALA A 191 0.79 10.26 -33.40
N VAL A 192 -0.39 10.29 -32.79
CA VAL A 192 -0.71 11.13 -31.62
C VAL A 192 0.13 10.69 -30.41
N LEU A 193 0.24 9.39 -30.16
CA LEU A 193 1.07 8.85 -29.08
C LEU A 193 2.57 9.18 -29.28
N ALA A 194 3.05 9.03 -30.53
CA ALA A 194 4.44 9.38 -30.88
C ALA A 194 4.72 10.89 -30.68
N TYR A 195 3.78 11.74 -31.10
CA TYR A 195 3.88 13.19 -30.90
C TYR A 195 3.93 13.54 -29.39
N ALA A 196 3.01 12.98 -28.59
CA ALA A 196 2.97 13.23 -27.15
C ALA A 196 4.27 12.80 -26.46
N ARG A 197 4.80 11.61 -26.80
CA ARG A 197 6.08 11.10 -26.30
C ARG A 197 7.22 12.06 -26.62
N ASP A 198 7.37 12.44 -27.90
CA ASP A 198 8.48 13.27 -28.34
C ASP A 198 8.38 14.70 -27.76
N PHE A 199 7.15 15.22 -27.63
CA PHE A 199 6.89 16.49 -26.97
C PHE A 199 7.34 16.49 -25.50
N MET A 200 7.05 15.42 -24.75
CA MET A 200 7.46 15.32 -23.34
C MET A 200 8.97 15.11 -23.20
N ILE A 201 9.59 14.32 -24.07
CA ILE A 201 11.05 14.15 -24.11
C ILE A 201 11.73 15.49 -24.36
N ASN A 202 11.24 16.29 -25.32
CA ASN A 202 11.79 17.62 -25.62
C ASN A 202 11.63 18.62 -24.48
N LYS A 203 10.68 18.39 -23.55
CA LYS A 203 10.54 19.14 -22.30
C LYS A 203 11.44 18.65 -21.16
N GLY A 204 12.31 17.67 -21.41
CA GLY A 204 13.26 17.14 -20.44
C GLY A 204 12.75 15.96 -19.59
N PHE A 205 11.57 15.40 -19.89
CA PHE A 205 11.09 14.20 -19.22
C PHE A 205 11.79 12.93 -19.74
N THR A 206 12.05 11.99 -18.85
CA THR A 206 12.55 10.66 -19.23
C THR A 206 11.39 9.76 -19.63
N TYR A 207 11.43 9.25 -20.86
CA TYR A 207 10.47 8.26 -21.32
C TYR A 207 10.76 6.89 -20.68
N VAL A 208 9.74 6.25 -20.12
CA VAL A 208 9.84 4.94 -19.46
C VAL A 208 8.78 4.01 -20.00
N ILE A 209 9.16 2.79 -20.32
CA ILE A 209 8.23 1.67 -20.60
C ILE A 209 8.24 0.80 -19.33
N PRO A 210 7.16 0.82 -18.54
CA PRO A 210 7.08 0.04 -17.31
C PRO A 210 6.69 -1.41 -17.58
N PRO A 211 6.85 -2.32 -16.60
CA PRO A 211 6.23 -3.65 -16.64
C PRO A 211 4.71 -3.54 -16.80
N PHE A 212 4.11 -4.45 -17.58
CA PHE A 212 2.66 -4.50 -17.78
C PHE A 212 1.91 -5.27 -16.70
N MET A 213 2.64 -5.84 -15.74
CA MET A 213 2.11 -6.56 -14.57
C MET A 213 2.88 -6.12 -13.33
N MET A 214 2.23 -6.24 -12.17
CA MET A 214 2.82 -5.88 -10.87
C MET A 214 2.25 -6.74 -9.75
N HIS A 215 2.97 -6.81 -8.63
CA HIS A 215 2.54 -7.51 -7.42
C HIS A 215 1.44 -6.73 -6.66
N GLY A 216 0.62 -7.45 -5.89
CA GLY A 216 -0.48 -6.88 -5.12
C GLY A 216 -0.06 -5.81 -4.11
N ASN A 217 1.11 -5.94 -3.48
CA ASN A 217 1.62 -4.95 -2.55
C ASN A 217 1.93 -3.59 -3.23
N VAL A 218 2.31 -3.59 -4.51
CA VAL A 218 2.51 -2.37 -5.30
C VAL A 218 1.17 -1.70 -5.58
N VAL A 219 0.15 -2.51 -5.95
CA VAL A 219 -1.20 -2.00 -6.20
C VAL A 219 -1.78 -1.34 -4.95
N GLN A 220 -1.66 -1.99 -3.78
CA GLN A 220 -2.16 -1.46 -2.50
C GLN A 220 -1.53 -0.12 -2.10
N GLY A 221 -0.35 0.18 -2.59
CA GLY A 221 0.28 1.49 -2.37
C GLY A 221 -0.45 2.65 -3.08
N VAL A 222 -1.33 2.35 -4.04
CA VAL A 222 -1.98 3.34 -4.91
C VAL A 222 -3.50 3.31 -4.82
N MET A 223 -4.11 2.13 -4.63
CA MET A 223 -5.57 1.98 -4.53
C MET A 223 -5.96 1.01 -3.40
N SER A 224 -7.21 1.10 -2.96
CA SER A 224 -7.74 0.21 -1.94
C SER A 224 -7.94 -1.22 -2.47
N PHE A 225 -7.94 -2.19 -1.59
CA PHE A 225 -8.16 -3.60 -1.93
C PHE A 225 -9.50 -3.86 -2.68
N PRO A 226 -10.65 -3.28 -2.25
CA PRO A 226 -11.90 -3.42 -2.98
C PRO A 226 -11.86 -2.82 -4.40
N GLU A 227 -11.18 -1.68 -4.58
CA GLU A 227 -11.01 -1.07 -5.90
C GLU A 227 -10.13 -1.93 -6.80
N MET A 228 -9.03 -2.48 -6.24
CA MET A 228 -8.14 -3.38 -6.96
C MET A 228 -8.88 -4.60 -7.48
N ASP A 229 -9.65 -5.27 -6.63
CA ASP A 229 -10.39 -6.49 -6.98
C ASP A 229 -11.51 -6.23 -8.01
N ALA A 230 -12.14 -5.05 -7.95
CA ALA A 230 -13.20 -4.66 -8.87
C ALA A 230 -12.70 -4.14 -10.23
N MET A 231 -11.49 -3.57 -10.30
CA MET A 231 -11.02 -2.82 -11.47
C MET A 231 -9.85 -3.46 -12.21
N MET A 232 -9.14 -4.42 -11.61
CA MET A 232 -7.93 -4.98 -12.18
C MET A 232 -8.08 -6.47 -12.51
N TYR A 233 -7.47 -6.87 -13.62
CA TYR A 233 -7.35 -8.29 -13.96
C TYR A 233 -6.21 -8.92 -13.16
N LYS A 234 -6.51 -10.00 -12.45
CA LYS A 234 -5.56 -10.83 -11.73
C LYS A 234 -5.20 -12.07 -12.51
N ILE A 235 -3.94 -12.46 -12.51
CA ILE A 235 -3.49 -13.75 -13.05
C ILE A 235 -3.82 -14.84 -12.03
N GLU A 236 -4.57 -15.84 -12.45
CA GLU A 236 -4.96 -16.97 -11.59
C GLU A 236 -3.73 -17.76 -11.15
N GLY A 237 -3.64 -18.05 -9.85
CA GLY A 237 -2.54 -18.81 -9.26
C GLY A 237 -1.26 -18.02 -9.00
N GLU A 238 -1.21 -16.73 -9.35
CA GLU A 238 -0.05 -15.87 -9.16
C GLU A 238 -0.41 -14.57 -8.43
N ASP A 239 0.57 -13.95 -7.75
CA ASP A 239 0.44 -12.59 -7.22
C ASP A 239 0.84 -11.57 -8.29
N LEU A 240 0.10 -11.58 -9.41
CA LEU A 240 0.30 -10.67 -10.52
C LEU A 240 -1.01 -10.07 -10.99
N TYR A 241 -0.99 -8.76 -11.22
CA TYR A 241 -2.12 -7.96 -11.71
C TYR A 241 -1.71 -7.21 -12.97
N LEU A 242 -2.59 -7.21 -13.99
CA LEU A 242 -2.39 -6.38 -15.20
C LEU A 242 -2.52 -4.91 -14.84
N ILE A 243 -1.67 -4.07 -15.41
CA ILE A 243 -1.78 -2.62 -15.21
C ILE A 243 -2.95 -2.04 -16.02
N GLY A 244 -3.73 -1.13 -15.41
CA GLY A 244 -4.67 -0.27 -16.13
C GLY A 244 -4.02 1.05 -16.56
N THR A 245 -2.98 1.47 -15.83
CA THR A 245 -2.23 2.71 -16.06
C THR A 245 -0.80 2.55 -15.54
N SER A 246 0.12 3.40 -16.02
CA SER A 246 1.54 3.30 -15.68
C SER A 246 1.90 3.85 -14.29
N GLU A 247 1.06 4.67 -13.66
CA GLU A 247 1.35 5.30 -12.36
C GLU A 247 1.68 4.27 -11.29
N HIS A 248 0.94 3.17 -11.23
CA HIS A 248 1.13 2.13 -10.21
C HIS A 248 2.54 1.53 -10.29
N THR A 249 2.96 1.10 -11.47
CA THR A 249 4.29 0.52 -11.66
C THR A 249 5.40 1.56 -11.50
N MET A 250 5.15 2.82 -11.89
CA MET A 250 6.11 3.90 -11.69
C MET A 250 6.30 4.25 -10.22
N ILE A 251 5.23 4.23 -9.41
CA ILE A 251 5.32 4.39 -7.94
C ILE A 251 6.05 3.19 -7.34
N GLY A 252 5.72 1.97 -7.76
CA GLY A 252 6.39 0.75 -7.34
C GLY A 252 7.90 0.72 -7.59
N ARG A 253 8.40 1.50 -8.55
CA ARG A 253 9.83 1.65 -8.80
C ARG A 253 10.60 2.30 -7.63
N PHE A 254 9.89 2.97 -6.73
CA PHE A 254 10.49 3.66 -5.58
C PHE A 254 10.32 2.90 -4.25
N ILE A 255 9.80 1.68 -4.28
CA ILE A 255 9.67 0.78 -3.11
C ILE A 255 10.99 0.06 -2.81
#